data_f397b30b3236477d81fd353a7468d148
#
_entry.id   f397b30b3236477d81fd353a7468d148
#
_cell.length_a   1.000
_cell.length_b   1.000
_cell.length_c   1.000
_cell.angle_alpha   90.00
_cell.angle_beta   90.00
_cell.angle_gamma   90.00
#
_symmetry.space_group_name_H-M   'P 1'
#
loop_
_entity.id
_entity.type
_entity.pdbx_description
1 polymer ?
#
loop_
_entity_poly.entity_id
_entity_poly.type
_entity_poly.pdbx_seq_one_letter_code
_entity_poly.pdbx_strand_id
1 'polypeptide(L)'
;MTERDALCVRLSFLLLSLALICLPQAAWAKWYLLASGLPNTLYVIDTETDKIVKEIALEGRGPALNIAPNPAHPQYAYVITNLAQSVAMVDLDEGKQVTSFNLSSDGELVRTMAIDVNPQGTRLYIHEMPLKKELGRYELQDNRIRVIDLETNQVVKTFKAPRQIMGLASSQDGKRLYAFSVGQDIYVLDPEQGTLVDTIPLLNRNITGIGRTDGLPIPNPYQENNYLVSFAVVVSDTLTGNTTLGIASLDLTQSEPELQTVELQPYTAENWTFGGVLSPTTRKVYYVYNGLWRVDPKTRQVEKTVPTDNSYFSPVLHPEGKKVYCGGNWHDIGVFDAETLEPITKIALGHAQGGGGLRFVQR
;
A
#
# COMPACT_ATOMS: atom_id res chain seq x y z
N MET A 1 65.63 -5.93 -17.37
CA MET A 1 64.37 -5.20 -17.53
C MET A 1 64.72 -3.85 -18.16
N THR A 2 64.34 -3.67 -19.40
CA THR A 2 64.70 -2.43 -20.13
C THR A 2 63.77 -1.30 -19.73
N GLU A 3 64.24 -0.04 -19.87
CA GLU A 3 63.40 1.16 -19.57
C GLU A 3 62.05 1.14 -20.30
N ARG A 4 61.95 0.48 -21.45
CA ARG A 4 60.70 0.27 -22.20
C ARG A 4 59.69 -0.63 -21.43
N ASP A 5 60.19 -1.68 -20.74
CA ASP A 5 59.30 -2.58 -19.98
C ASP A 5 58.71 -1.89 -18.76
N ALA A 6 59.52 -1.03 -18.12
CA ALA A 6 59.04 -0.20 -16.96
C ALA A 6 58.03 0.86 -17.38
N LEU A 7 58.12 1.43 -18.58
CA LEU A 7 57.17 2.42 -19.10
C LEU A 7 55.84 1.78 -19.48
N CYS A 8 55.87 0.58 -20.12
CA CYS A 8 54.64 -0.18 -20.43
C CYS A 8 53.88 -0.61 -19.18
N VAL A 9 54.56 -1.07 -18.13
CA VAL A 9 53.92 -1.44 -16.87
C VAL A 9 53.29 -0.23 -16.18
N ARG A 10 53.97 0.93 -16.19
CA ARG A 10 53.39 2.18 -15.60
C ARG A 10 52.20 2.69 -16.40
N LEU A 11 52.20 2.64 -17.73
CA LEU A 11 51.04 3.02 -18.56
C LEU A 11 49.87 2.06 -18.36
N SER A 12 50.11 0.74 -18.21
CA SER A 12 49.05 -0.23 -17.95
C SER A 12 48.39 -0.02 -16.57
N PHE A 13 49.17 0.32 -15.54
CA PHE A 13 48.64 0.64 -14.24
C PHE A 13 47.83 1.97 -14.24
N LEU A 14 48.26 2.97 -15.00
CA LEU A 14 47.54 4.23 -15.14
C LEU A 14 46.21 4.06 -15.89
N LEU A 15 46.16 3.25 -16.92
CA LEU A 15 44.95 2.91 -17.68
C LEU A 15 44.00 2.06 -16.86
N LEU A 16 44.49 1.13 -16.02
CA LEU A 16 43.64 0.34 -15.11
C LEU A 16 43.03 1.22 -14.01
N SER A 17 43.82 2.17 -13.47
CA SER A 17 43.30 3.08 -12.44
C SER A 17 42.27 4.11 -12.99
N LEU A 18 42.44 4.57 -14.25
CA LEU A 18 41.42 5.41 -14.91
C LEU A 18 40.16 4.61 -15.26
N ALA A 19 40.28 3.34 -15.64
CA ALA A 19 39.10 2.49 -15.91
C ALA A 19 38.29 2.18 -14.66
N LEU A 20 38.90 2.11 -13.47
CA LEU A 20 38.20 1.93 -12.20
C LEU A 20 37.43 3.22 -11.76
N ILE A 21 37.86 4.40 -12.20
CA ILE A 21 37.21 5.68 -11.86
C ILE A 21 35.98 5.93 -12.77
N CYS A 22 35.92 5.28 -13.94
CA CYS A 22 34.84 5.40 -14.91
C CYS A 22 33.79 4.29 -14.84
N LEU A 23 33.84 3.41 -13.85
CA LEU A 23 32.67 2.55 -13.59
C LEU A 23 31.52 3.47 -13.19
N PRO A 24 30.41 3.50 -13.96
CA PRO A 24 29.23 4.21 -13.48
C PRO A 24 28.93 3.61 -12.11
N GLN A 25 28.96 4.45 -11.08
CA GLN A 25 28.39 4.05 -9.80
C GLN A 25 26.98 3.58 -10.16
N ALA A 26 26.73 2.30 -10.10
CA ALA A 26 25.39 1.78 -10.21
C ALA A 26 24.62 2.55 -9.14
N ALA A 27 23.81 3.49 -9.58
CA ALA A 27 22.95 4.23 -8.67
C ALA A 27 22.07 3.16 -8.04
N TRP A 28 22.32 2.86 -6.77
CA TRP A 28 21.52 1.91 -6.02
C TRP A 28 20.13 2.49 -6.00
N ALA A 29 19.17 1.72 -6.50
CA ALA A 29 17.80 2.17 -6.55
C ALA A 29 17.35 2.53 -5.12
N LYS A 30 16.94 3.79 -4.95
CA LYS A 30 16.63 4.39 -3.67
C LYS A 30 15.14 4.25 -3.37
N TRP A 31 14.81 4.09 -2.09
CA TRP A 31 13.43 4.06 -1.65
C TRP A 31 12.87 5.45 -1.41
N TYR A 32 11.67 5.66 -1.90
CA TYR A 32 10.86 6.83 -1.60
C TYR A 32 9.53 6.38 -0.99
N LEU A 33 9.03 7.17 -0.05
CA LEU A 33 7.68 7.03 0.47
C LEU A 33 6.78 8.04 -0.24
N LEU A 34 5.72 7.56 -0.85
CA LEU A 34 4.64 8.35 -1.39
C LEU A 34 3.57 8.52 -0.32
N ALA A 35 3.12 9.75 -0.09
CA ALA A 35 2.07 10.05 0.87
C ALA A 35 1.00 10.93 0.24
N SER A 36 -0.26 10.51 0.39
CA SER A 36 -1.40 11.30 -0.07
C SER A 36 -1.78 12.38 0.94
N GLY A 37 -2.28 13.52 0.49
CA GLY A 37 -2.62 14.64 1.34
C GLY A 37 -3.70 15.56 0.80
N LEU A 38 -4.10 16.51 1.63
CA LEU A 38 -4.97 17.65 1.29
C LEU A 38 -4.13 18.83 0.77
N PRO A 39 -4.71 19.69 -0.08
CA PRO A 39 -5.83 19.43 -0.98
C PRO A 39 -5.33 18.72 -2.24
N ASN A 40 -5.71 17.46 -2.48
CA ASN A 40 -5.25 16.65 -3.63
C ASN A 40 -3.74 16.75 -3.89
N THR A 41 -2.93 16.44 -2.87
CA THR A 41 -1.47 16.54 -2.97
C THR A 41 -0.85 15.14 -2.85
N LEU A 42 0.16 14.88 -3.65
CA LEU A 42 1.05 13.73 -3.50
C LEU A 42 2.43 14.23 -3.03
N TYR A 43 2.85 13.80 -1.86
CA TYR A 43 4.19 14.04 -1.34
C TYR A 43 5.10 12.89 -1.73
N VAL A 44 6.31 13.22 -2.19
CA VAL A 44 7.41 12.27 -2.41
C VAL A 44 8.46 12.51 -1.33
N ILE A 45 8.70 11.51 -0.53
CA ILE A 45 9.57 11.59 0.66
C ILE A 45 10.77 10.68 0.44
N ASP A 46 11.94 11.23 0.60
CA ASP A 46 13.20 10.51 0.59
C ASP A 46 13.36 9.73 1.92
N THR A 47 13.44 8.40 1.87
CA THR A 47 13.49 7.58 3.09
C THR A 47 14.86 7.50 3.76
N GLU A 48 15.92 7.96 3.11
CA GLU A 48 17.24 8.09 3.75
C GLU A 48 17.31 9.32 4.64
N THR A 49 16.74 10.43 4.15
CA THR A 49 16.78 11.72 4.85
C THR A 49 15.49 12.04 5.60
N ASP A 50 14.41 11.29 5.38
CA ASP A 50 13.07 11.52 5.89
C ASP A 50 12.54 12.93 5.58
N LYS A 51 12.83 13.41 4.37
CA LYS A 51 12.44 14.76 3.92
C LYS A 51 11.56 14.68 2.69
N ILE A 52 10.60 15.59 2.61
CA ILE A 52 9.82 15.81 1.38
C ILE A 52 10.78 16.36 0.32
N VAL A 53 10.87 15.65 -0.82
CA VAL A 53 11.68 16.07 -1.97
C VAL A 53 10.83 16.61 -3.10
N LYS A 54 9.53 16.24 -3.14
CA LYS A 54 8.54 16.81 -4.06
C LYS A 54 7.18 16.89 -3.40
N GLU A 55 6.46 17.95 -3.75
CA GLU A 55 5.06 18.16 -3.43
C GLU A 55 4.33 18.39 -4.75
N ILE A 56 3.46 17.46 -5.12
CA ILE A 56 2.82 17.42 -6.42
C ILE A 56 1.33 17.70 -6.24
N ALA A 57 0.90 18.85 -6.71
CA ALA A 57 -0.52 19.20 -6.74
C ALA A 57 -1.24 18.38 -7.81
N LEU A 58 -2.39 17.80 -7.45
CA LEU A 58 -3.24 17.01 -8.32
C LEU A 58 -4.56 17.72 -8.56
N GLU A 59 -5.17 17.47 -9.71
CA GLU A 59 -6.46 18.03 -10.07
C GLU A 59 -7.62 17.43 -9.25
N GLY A 60 -8.64 18.24 -9.02
CA GLY A 60 -9.88 17.84 -8.37
C GLY A 60 -10.07 18.45 -6.98
N ARG A 61 -11.01 17.92 -6.20
CA ARG A 61 -11.36 18.38 -4.86
C ARG A 61 -11.11 17.29 -3.81
N GLY A 62 -10.95 17.72 -2.56
CA GLY A 62 -10.81 16.83 -1.40
C GLY A 62 -9.37 16.34 -1.23
N PRO A 63 -9.17 15.30 -0.44
CA PRO A 63 -7.87 14.67 -0.28
C PRO A 63 -7.52 13.81 -1.50
N ALA A 64 -6.24 13.70 -1.80
CA ALA A 64 -5.71 12.52 -2.47
C ALA A 64 -5.87 11.31 -1.51
N LEU A 65 -6.24 10.16 -2.03
CA LEU A 65 -6.53 8.97 -1.23
C LEU A 65 -5.51 7.86 -1.50
N ASN A 66 -5.98 6.69 -1.91
CA ASN A 66 -5.12 5.54 -2.14
C ASN A 66 -4.16 5.76 -3.34
N ILE A 67 -2.99 5.17 -3.25
CA ILE A 67 -1.90 5.28 -4.22
C ILE A 67 -1.58 3.88 -4.75
N ALA A 68 -1.32 3.74 -6.04
CA ALA A 68 -0.79 2.54 -6.66
C ALA A 68 0.47 2.91 -7.48
N PRO A 69 1.68 2.66 -6.96
CA PRO A 69 2.90 2.79 -7.75
C PRO A 69 2.89 1.81 -8.92
N ASN A 70 3.55 2.13 -10.02
CA ASN A 70 3.75 1.20 -11.11
C ASN A 70 4.99 0.34 -10.86
N PRO A 71 4.87 -0.98 -10.66
CA PRO A 71 6.02 -1.82 -10.29
C PRO A 71 7.09 -1.92 -11.40
N ALA A 72 6.68 -1.90 -12.66
CA ALA A 72 7.60 -2.01 -13.81
C ALA A 72 8.11 -0.64 -14.29
N HIS A 73 7.37 0.44 -13.99
CA HIS A 73 7.69 1.81 -14.38
C HIS A 73 7.65 2.73 -13.16
N PRO A 74 8.64 2.64 -12.25
CA PRO A 74 8.59 3.29 -10.93
C PRO A 74 8.60 4.82 -10.99
N GLN A 75 8.76 5.43 -12.17
CA GLN A 75 8.53 6.86 -12.38
C GLN A 75 7.05 7.23 -12.39
N TYR A 76 6.13 6.26 -12.46
CA TYR A 76 4.70 6.52 -12.47
C TYR A 76 4.00 5.99 -11.21
N ALA A 77 3.03 6.78 -10.74
CA ALA A 77 2.09 6.39 -9.70
C ALA A 77 0.67 6.82 -10.08
N TYR A 78 -0.31 6.08 -9.58
CA TYR A 78 -1.74 6.35 -9.78
C TYR A 78 -2.35 6.70 -8.44
N VAL A 79 -3.13 7.77 -8.39
CA VAL A 79 -3.66 8.33 -7.14
C VAL A 79 -5.15 8.59 -7.28
N ILE A 80 -5.93 8.12 -6.33
CA ILE A 80 -7.37 8.43 -6.26
C ILE A 80 -7.53 9.89 -5.84
N THR A 81 -8.27 10.67 -6.65
CA THR A 81 -8.48 12.11 -6.46
C THR A 81 -9.93 12.50 -6.63
N ASN A 82 -10.21 13.80 -6.53
CA ASN A 82 -11.50 14.40 -6.86
C ASN A 82 -12.68 13.75 -6.12
N LEU A 83 -12.61 13.68 -4.78
CA LEU A 83 -13.62 13.02 -3.94
C LEU A 83 -13.89 11.56 -4.36
N ALA A 84 -12.83 10.84 -4.73
CA ALA A 84 -12.86 9.46 -5.21
C ALA A 84 -13.57 9.25 -6.56
N GLN A 85 -13.65 10.27 -7.41
CA GLN A 85 -14.30 10.20 -8.71
C GLN A 85 -13.32 10.16 -9.88
N SER A 86 -12.02 10.26 -9.61
CA SER A 86 -10.97 10.24 -10.61
C SER A 86 -9.75 9.49 -10.11
N VAL A 87 -8.93 9.00 -11.05
CA VAL A 87 -7.59 8.48 -10.77
C VAL A 87 -6.59 9.28 -11.60
N ALA A 88 -5.69 9.97 -10.92
CA ALA A 88 -4.61 10.73 -11.56
C ALA A 88 -3.41 9.82 -11.84
N MET A 89 -2.82 9.91 -13.02
CA MET A 89 -1.50 9.38 -13.34
C MET A 89 -0.46 10.47 -13.08
N VAL A 90 0.55 10.16 -12.29
CA VAL A 90 1.58 11.11 -11.86
C VAL A 90 2.94 10.64 -12.36
N ASP A 91 3.69 11.53 -12.97
CA ASP A 91 5.11 11.35 -13.25
C ASP A 91 5.92 11.87 -12.04
N LEU A 92 6.55 10.96 -11.33
CA LEU A 92 7.33 11.25 -10.14
C LEU A 92 8.69 11.90 -10.47
N ASP A 93 9.22 11.70 -11.69
CA ASP A 93 10.47 12.32 -12.14
C ASP A 93 10.24 13.78 -12.51
N GLU A 94 9.20 14.06 -13.27
CA GLU A 94 8.83 15.42 -13.62
C GLU A 94 8.12 16.15 -12.46
N GLY A 95 7.56 15.40 -11.50
CA GLY A 95 6.84 15.96 -10.36
C GLY A 95 5.52 16.61 -10.77
N LYS A 96 4.78 15.99 -11.69
CA LYS A 96 3.51 16.52 -12.20
C LYS A 96 2.49 15.42 -12.50
N GLN A 97 1.22 15.80 -12.49
CA GLN A 97 0.16 14.97 -13.04
C GLN A 97 0.26 14.94 -14.58
N VAL A 98 0.23 13.73 -15.15
CA VAL A 98 0.29 13.50 -16.61
C VAL A 98 -1.10 13.51 -17.22
N THR A 99 -2.02 12.77 -16.60
CA THR A 99 -3.42 12.66 -17.04
C THR A 99 -4.33 12.30 -15.87
N SER A 100 -5.63 12.32 -16.10
CA SER A 100 -6.64 11.91 -15.13
C SER A 100 -7.72 11.07 -15.80
N PHE A 101 -8.03 9.93 -15.19
CA PHE A 101 -9.15 9.08 -15.59
C PHE A 101 -10.39 9.50 -14.80
N ASN A 102 -11.27 10.29 -15.40
CA ASN A 102 -12.56 10.60 -14.80
C ASN A 102 -13.46 9.37 -14.88
N LEU A 103 -14.00 8.95 -13.73
CA LEU A 103 -14.86 7.76 -13.65
C LEU A 103 -16.33 8.07 -13.85
N SER A 104 -16.75 9.30 -13.53
CA SER A 104 -18.14 9.76 -13.59
C SER A 104 -18.50 10.34 -14.97
N SER A 105 -19.79 10.33 -15.28
CA SER A 105 -20.38 10.95 -16.48
C SER A 105 -21.66 11.72 -16.12
N ASP A 106 -22.32 12.33 -17.11
CA ASP A 106 -23.56 13.07 -16.88
C ASP A 106 -24.69 12.20 -16.32
N GLY A 107 -24.78 10.94 -16.75
CA GLY A 107 -25.79 9.98 -16.28
C GLY A 107 -25.37 9.13 -15.09
N GLU A 108 -24.11 9.11 -14.71
CA GLU A 108 -23.57 8.19 -13.72
C GLU A 108 -22.55 8.88 -12.81
N LEU A 109 -22.74 8.77 -11.49
CA LEU A 109 -21.74 9.12 -10.49
C LEU A 109 -20.97 7.85 -10.11
N VAL A 110 -19.66 7.85 -10.26
CA VAL A 110 -18.82 6.72 -9.90
C VAL A 110 -17.81 7.15 -8.83
N ARG A 111 -17.66 6.31 -7.80
CA ARG A 111 -16.61 6.46 -6.80
C ARG A 111 -15.74 5.20 -6.76
N THR A 112 -14.51 5.39 -6.33
CA THR A 112 -13.56 4.30 -6.10
C THR A 112 -12.84 4.48 -4.77
N MET A 113 -12.53 3.37 -4.10
CA MET A 113 -11.64 3.35 -2.93
C MET A 113 -10.44 2.43 -3.14
N ALA A 114 -10.45 1.64 -4.23
CA ALA A 114 -9.46 0.61 -4.47
C ALA A 114 -8.96 0.64 -5.92
N ILE A 115 -7.65 0.74 -6.04
CA ILE A 115 -6.91 0.67 -7.30
C ILE A 115 -5.69 -0.21 -7.13
N ASP A 116 -5.22 -0.81 -8.21
CA ASP A 116 -3.96 -1.55 -8.25
C ASP A 116 -3.37 -1.54 -9.66
N VAL A 117 -2.05 -1.68 -9.76
CA VAL A 117 -1.34 -1.86 -11.03
C VAL A 117 -0.77 -3.28 -11.07
N ASN A 118 -0.97 -3.98 -12.18
CA ASN A 118 -0.43 -5.32 -12.32
C ASN A 118 1.11 -5.33 -12.26
N PRO A 119 1.74 -6.46 -11.90
CA PRO A 119 3.20 -6.55 -11.74
C PRO A 119 4.00 -6.17 -13.00
N GLN A 120 3.40 -6.37 -14.19
CA GLN A 120 4.00 -6.02 -15.47
C GLN A 120 3.92 -4.51 -15.77
N GLY A 121 3.20 -3.74 -14.96
CA GLY A 121 3.03 -2.29 -15.14
C GLY A 121 2.20 -1.89 -16.34
N THR A 122 1.42 -2.80 -16.92
CA THR A 122 0.68 -2.60 -18.17
C THR A 122 -0.83 -2.39 -18.00
N ARG A 123 -1.37 -2.70 -16.81
CA ARG A 123 -2.80 -2.61 -16.51
C ARG A 123 -3.04 -1.91 -15.18
N LEU A 124 -3.97 -0.95 -15.19
CA LEU A 124 -4.53 -0.35 -13.97
C LEU A 124 -5.93 -0.93 -13.74
N TYR A 125 -6.15 -1.48 -12.56
CA TYR A 125 -7.44 -1.97 -12.09
C TYR A 125 -8.07 -0.93 -11.18
N ILE A 126 -9.34 -0.58 -11.44
CA ILE A 126 -10.10 0.37 -10.66
C ILE A 126 -11.41 -0.29 -10.25
N HIS A 127 -11.63 -0.46 -8.94
CA HIS A 127 -12.94 -0.89 -8.43
C HIS A 127 -13.90 0.29 -8.43
N GLU A 128 -15.00 0.18 -9.14
CA GLU A 128 -16.00 1.22 -9.31
C GLU A 128 -17.29 0.91 -8.54
N MET A 129 -17.82 1.92 -7.88
CA MET A 129 -19.12 1.95 -7.20
C MET A 129 -20.04 2.92 -7.94
N PRO A 130 -20.71 2.48 -9.02
CA PRO A 130 -21.53 3.37 -9.82
C PRO A 130 -22.92 3.61 -9.24
N LEU A 131 -23.38 4.84 -9.40
CA LEU A 131 -24.70 5.32 -9.06
C LEU A 131 -25.32 5.97 -10.28
N LYS A 132 -26.43 5.44 -10.79
CA LYS A 132 -27.19 6.10 -11.85
C LYS A 132 -27.87 7.35 -11.31
N LYS A 133 -27.70 8.46 -12.00
CA LYS A 133 -28.40 9.71 -11.68
C LYS A 133 -29.79 9.71 -12.30
N GLU A 134 -30.80 9.86 -11.46
CA GLU A 134 -32.18 10.02 -11.90
C GLU A 134 -32.76 11.29 -11.28
N LEU A 135 -33.93 11.72 -11.77
CA LEU A 135 -34.60 12.89 -11.23
C LEU A 135 -34.99 12.65 -9.75
N GLY A 136 -34.35 13.42 -8.85
CA GLY A 136 -34.61 13.37 -7.42
C GLY A 136 -34.04 12.19 -6.65
N ARG A 137 -33.26 11.28 -7.30
CA ARG A 137 -32.64 10.14 -6.61
C ARG A 137 -31.38 9.64 -7.31
N TYR A 138 -30.62 8.82 -6.59
CA TYR A 138 -29.56 7.97 -7.13
C TYR A 138 -30.00 6.51 -7.03
N GLU A 139 -29.71 5.71 -8.07
CA GLU A 139 -29.94 4.27 -8.09
C GLU A 139 -28.61 3.54 -8.06
N LEU A 140 -28.44 2.64 -7.06
CA LEU A 140 -27.25 1.78 -6.92
C LEU A 140 -27.16 0.84 -8.12
N GLN A 141 -26.01 0.82 -8.75
CA GLN A 141 -25.69 -0.13 -9.82
C GLN A 141 -24.78 -1.25 -9.31
N ASP A 142 -24.58 -2.28 -10.09
CA ASP A 142 -23.59 -3.32 -9.79
C ASP A 142 -22.18 -2.74 -9.81
N ASN A 143 -21.41 -3.09 -8.79
CA ASN A 143 -19.99 -2.71 -8.76
C ASN A 143 -19.21 -3.47 -9.84
N ARG A 144 -18.14 -2.84 -10.32
CA ARG A 144 -17.34 -3.37 -11.42
C ARG A 144 -15.86 -3.06 -11.26
N ILE A 145 -15.01 -3.85 -11.89
CA ILE A 145 -13.61 -3.52 -12.13
C ILE A 145 -13.51 -2.94 -13.53
N ARG A 146 -12.97 -1.74 -13.63
CA ARG A 146 -12.51 -1.15 -14.89
C ARG A 146 -11.04 -1.46 -15.05
N VAL A 147 -10.65 -1.93 -16.24
CA VAL A 147 -9.26 -2.23 -16.60
C VAL A 147 -8.82 -1.21 -17.65
N ILE A 148 -7.77 -0.47 -17.32
CA ILE A 148 -7.15 0.50 -18.23
C ILE A 148 -5.82 -0.08 -18.69
N ASP A 149 -5.62 -0.07 -20.01
CA ASP A 149 -4.33 -0.31 -20.64
C ASP A 149 -3.45 0.93 -20.45
N LEU A 150 -2.27 0.76 -19.85
CA LEU A 150 -1.41 1.87 -19.45
C LEU A 150 -0.49 2.38 -20.58
N GLU A 151 -0.40 1.65 -21.69
CA GLU A 151 0.30 2.11 -22.87
C GLU A 151 -0.59 3.06 -23.69
N THR A 152 -1.87 2.69 -23.85
CA THR A 152 -2.83 3.45 -24.65
C THR A 152 -3.70 4.41 -23.86
N ASN A 153 -3.73 4.26 -22.52
CA ASN A 153 -4.63 4.97 -21.60
C ASN A 153 -6.13 4.74 -21.91
N GLN A 154 -6.46 3.59 -22.51
CA GLN A 154 -7.84 3.26 -22.90
C GLN A 154 -8.43 2.19 -21.97
N VAL A 155 -9.74 2.27 -21.76
CA VAL A 155 -10.49 1.19 -21.11
C VAL A 155 -10.52 -0.01 -22.04
N VAL A 156 -9.91 -1.12 -21.65
CA VAL A 156 -9.87 -2.35 -22.45
C VAL A 156 -10.85 -3.39 -21.96
N LYS A 157 -11.29 -3.28 -20.70
CA LYS A 157 -12.25 -4.22 -20.12
C LYS A 157 -13.02 -3.61 -18.97
N THR A 158 -14.23 -4.10 -18.76
CA THR A 158 -15.03 -3.86 -17.57
C THR A 158 -15.76 -5.16 -17.21
N PHE A 159 -15.74 -5.56 -15.94
CA PHE A 159 -16.44 -6.77 -15.50
C PHE A 159 -17.02 -6.58 -14.11
N LYS A 160 -18.05 -7.37 -13.76
CA LYS A 160 -18.74 -7.30 -12.48
C LYS A 160 -17.80 -7.62 -11.31
N ALA A 161 -17.92 -6.87 -10.23
CA ALA A 161 -17.13 -7.04 -9.02
C ALA A 161 -18.00 -7.11 -7.76
N PRO A 162 -17.49 -7.72 -6.69
CA PRO A 162 -18.13 -7.67 -5.38
C PRO A 162 -18.27 -6.24 -4.84
N ARG A 163 -19.17 -6.07 -3.88
CA ARG A 163 -19.39 -4.78 -3.20
C ARG A 163 -18.41 -4.57 -2.04
N GLN A 164 -18.34 -3.31 -1.57
CA GLN A 164 -17.60 -2.90 -0.36
C GLN A 164 -16.08 -3.17 -0.43
N ILE A 165 -15.49 -3.17 -1.61
CA ILE A 165 -14.06 -3.34 -1.78
C ILE A 165 -13.32 -2.06 -1.40
N MET A 166 -12.34 -2.20 -0.50
CA MET A 166 -11.50 -1.10 0.02
C MET A 166 -10.05 -1.22 -0.45
N GLY A 167 -9.64 -2.37 -0.95
CA GLY A 167 -8.30 -2.60 -1.47
C GLY A 167 -8.29 -3.60 -2.60
N LEU A 168 -7.34 -3.43 -3.52
CA LEU A 168 -7.00 -4.39 -4.56
C LEU A 168 -5.52 -4.73 -4.43
N ALA A 169 -5.15 -5.97 -4.75
CA ALA A 169 -3.76 -6.38 -4.87
C ALA A 169 -3.62 -7.51 -5.89
N SER A 170 -2.70 -7.37 -6.82
CA SER A 170 -2.37 -8.41 -7.80
C SER A 170 -1.45 -9.48 -7.20
N SER A 171 -1.59 -10.74 -7.62
CA SER A 171 -0.56 -11.75 -7.37
C SER A 171 0.73 -11.39 -8.08
N GLN A 172 1.87 -11.89 -7.60
CA GLN A 172 3.18 -11.61 -8.17
C GLN A 172 3.29 -12.01 -9.66
N ASP A 173 2.61 -13.06 -10.06
CA ASP A 173 2.56 -13.52 -11.46
C ASP A 173 1.52 -12.77 -12.32
N GLY A 174 0.70 -11.90 -11.71
CA GLY A 174 -0.35 -11.11 -12.36
C GLY A 174 -1.59 -11.89 -12.77
N LYS A 175 -1.70 -13.17 -12.44
CA LYS A 175 -2.84 -14.01 -12.85
C LYS A 175 -4.08 -13.86 -11.96
N ARG A 176 -3.93 -13.32 -10.76
CA ARG A 176 -5.02 -13.12 -9.81
C ARG A 176 -5.05 -11.67 -9.33
N LEU A 177 -6.26 -11.18 -9.11
CA LEU A 177 -6.53 -9.90 -8.48
C LEU A 177 -7.35 -10.17 -7.22
N TYR A 178 -6.78 -9.86 -6.08
CA TYR A 178 -7.41 -10.00 -4.76
C TYR A 178 -8.16 -8.72 -4.42
N ALA A 179 -9.45 -8.84 -4.12
CA ALA A 179 -10.31 -7.73 -3.75
C ALA A 179 -10.74 -7.88 -2.28
N PHE A 180 -10.27 -6.95 -1.45
CA PHE A 180 -10.46 -6.97 0.00
C PHE A 180 -11.73 -6.20 0.36
N SER A 181 -12.73 -6.88 0.93
CA SER A 181 -13.97 -6.24 1.35
C SER A 181 -13.99 -5.90 2.84
N VAL A 182 -14.76 -4.88 3.20
CA VAL A 182 -14.91 -4.45 4.59
C VAL A 182 -15.73 -5.49 5.37
N GLY A 183 -15.12 -6.09 6.40
CA GLY A 183 -15.80 -7.03 7.31
C GLY A 183 -16.29 -8.32 6.67
N GLN A 184 -15.84 -8.65 5.47
CA GLN A 184 -16.29 -9.80 4.69
C GLN A 184 -15.11 -10.60 4.11
N ASP A 185 -15.39 -11.35 3.06
CA ASP A 185 -14.42 -12.21 2.39
C ASP A 185 -13.41 -11.44 1.54
N ILE A 186 -12.30 -12.09 1.22
CA ILE A 186 -11.38 -11.67 0.18
C ILE A 186 -11.77 -12.42 -1.10
N TYR A 187 -12.13 -11.68 -2.13
CA TYR A 187 -12.54 -12.24 -3.40
C TYR A 187 -11.33 -12.38 -4.32
N VAL A 188 -11.18 -13.54 -4.94
CA VAL A 188 -10.12 -13.83 -5.89
C VAL A 188 -10.68 -13.77 -7.30
N LEU A 189 -10.19 -12.83 -8.09
CA LEU A 189 -10.65 -12.55 -9.44
C LEU A 189 -9.61 -13.02 -10.45
N ASP A 190 -10.07 -13.51 -11.59
CA ASP A 190 -9.25 -13.65 -12.79
C ASP A 190 -9.40 -12.37 -13.62
N PRO A 191 -8.41 -11.50 -13.70
CA PRO A 191 -8.53 -10.23 -14.41
C PRO A 191 -8.58 -10.42 -15.93
N GLU A 192 -8.01 -11.52 -16.47
CA GLU A 192 -8.04 -11.82 -17.89
C GLU A 192 -9.39 -12.37 -18.33
N GLN A 193 -10.04 -13.20 -17.54
CA GLN A 193 -11.40 -13.69 -17.84
C GLN A 193 -12.48 -12.70 -17.36
N GLY A 194 -12.19 -11.90 -16.34
CA GLY A 194 -13.13 -11.00 -15.69
C GLY A 194 -14.15 -11.77 -14.82
N THR A 195 -13.71 -12.82 -14.17
CA THR A 195 -14.56 -13.72 -13.39
C THR A 195 -14.08 -13.85 -11.94
N LEU A 196 -15.02 -14.07 -11.03
CA LEU A 196 -14.72 -14.53 -9.68
C LEU A 196 -14.32 -16.01 -9.74
N VAL A 197 -13.13 -16.35 -9.26
CA VAL A 197 -12.60 -17.72 -9.27
C VAL A 197 -12.58 -18.37 -7.92
N ASP A 198 -12.45 -17.56 -6.83
CA ASP A 198 -12.45 -18.08 -5.48
C ASP A 198 -12.86 -17.01 -4.47
N THR A 199 -13.12 -17.44 -3.23
CA THR A 199 -13.46 -16.58 -2.11
C THR A 199 -12.76 -17.10 -0.86
N ILE A 200 -11.89 -16.28 -0.27
CA ILE A 200 -11.20 -16.60 0.97
C ILE A 200 -11.99 -15.99 2.13
N PRO A 201 -12.68 -16.80 2.94
CA PRO A 201 -13.53 -16.28 4.00
C PRO A 201 -12.69 -15.68 5.14
N LEU A 202 -13.01 -14.44 5.54
CA LEU A 202 -12.50 -13.83 6.77
C LEU A 202 -13.31 -14.29 8.00
N LEU A 203 -14.58 -14.57 7.77
CA LEU A 203 -15.55 -14.99 8.80
C LEU A 203 -15.71 -16.50 8.84
N ASN A 204 -16.12 -17.04 9.99
CA ASN A 204 -16.51 -18.44 10.15
C ASN A 204 -15.46 -19.46 9.71
N ARG A 205 -14.22 -19.22 10.05
CA ARG A 205 -13.23 -20.28 9.92
C ARG A 205 -13.61 -21.37 10.92
N ASN A 206 -13.57 -22.61 10.48
CA ASN A 206 -13.82 -23.82 11.29
C ASN A 206 -12.74 -24.00 12.38
N ILE A 207 -12.40 -22.95 13.09
CA ILE A 207 -11.59 -23.00 14.29
C ILE A 207 -12.56 -23.12 15.45
N THR A 208 -12.52 -24.25 16.14
CA THR A 208 -13.40 -24.53 17.27
C THR A 208 -13.29 -23.41 18.31
N GLY A 209 -14.44 -22.79 18.64
CA GLY A 209 -14.52 -21.71 19.63
C GLY A 209 -14.35 -20.30 19.06
N ILE A 210 -13.91 -20.14 17.83
CA ILE A 210 -13.81 -18.82 17.21
C ILE A 210 -15.03 -18.58 16.34
N GLY A 211 -15.83 -17.62 16.73
CA GLY A 211 -16.95 -17.11 15.97
C GLY A 211 -16.47 -16.11 14.91
N ARG A 212 -17.14 -15.04 14.79
CA ARG A 212 -16.97 -14.02 13.77
C ARG A 212 -15.61 -13.29 13.86
N THR A 213 -14.93 -13.12 12.73
CA THR A 213 -13.82 -12.19 12.59
C THR A 213 -14.38 -10.87 12.10
N ASP A 214 -14.45 -9.87 12.96
CA ASP A 214 -14.79 -8.49 12.58
C ASP A 214 -13.49 -7.70 12.47
N GLY A 215 -13.19 -7.23 11.30
CA GLY A 215 -12.12 -6.28 11.07
C GLY A 215 -12.61 -5.23 10.10
N LEU A 216 -12.19 -4.00 10.24
CA LEU A 216 -12.04 -3.14 9.10
C LEU A 216 -10.71 -3.59 8.45
N PRO A 217 -10.72 -4.49 7.46
CA PRO A 217 -9.53 -4.68 6.69
C PRO A 217 -9.39 -3.41 5.86
N ILE A 218 -8.69 -2.42 6.43
CA ILE A 218 -8.02 -1.45 5.58
C ILE A 218 -6.75 -2.20 5.20
N PRO A 219 -6.77 -2.99 4.12
CA PRO A 219 -5.57 -3.66 3.72
C PRO A 219 -4.62 -2.54 3.37
N ASN A 220 -3.52 -2.51 4.06
CA ASN A 220 -2.34 -1.88 3.56
C ASN A 220 -1.67 -2.95 2.67
N PRO A 221 -2.14 -3.13 1.43
CA PRO A 221 -1.76 -4.28 0.60
C PRO A 221 -0.30 -4.27 0.22
N TYR A 222 0.45 -3.31 0.68
CA TYR A 222 1.62 -2.85 0.00
C TYR A 222 2.85 -2.85 0.87
N GLN A 223 3.28 -4.01 1.14
CA GLN A 223 4.69 -4.30 1.23
C GLN A 223 5.14 -4.56 -0.21
N GLU A 224 5.20 -3.54 -1.05
CA GLU A 224 5.31 -3.61 -2.51
C GLU A 224 6.35 -4.61 -3.02
N ASN A 225 7.39 -4.84 -2.26
CA ASN A 225 8.49 -5.69 -2.68
C ASN A 225 8.30 -7.17 -2.42
N ASN A 226 7.37 -7.52 -1.53
CA ASN A 226 7.28 -8.88 -1.02
C ASN A 226 5.92 -9.51 -1.30
N TYR A 227 5.00 -8.79 -1.93
CA TYR A 227 3.64 -9.27 -2.17
C TYR A 227 2.95 -9.85 -0.92
N LEU A 228 3.41 -9.44 0.26
CA LEU A 228 2.82 -9.80 1.53
C LEU A 228 1.78 -8.76 1.92
N VAL A 229 0.52 -9.13 1.81
CA VAL A 229 -0.59 -8.31 2.32
C VAL A 229 -0.82 -8.64 3.78
N SER A 230 -0.95 -7.62 4.61
CA SER A 230 -1.29 -7.80 6.02
C SER A 230 -2.22 -6.70 6.51
N PHE A 231 -3.09 -7.03 7.45
CA PHE A 231 -4.06 -6.09 8.01
C PHE A 231 -4.50 -6.51 9.42
N ALA A 232 -4.88 -5.53 10.22
CA ALA A 232 -5.41 -5.80 11.55
C ALA A 232 -6.79 -6.48 11.45
N VAL A 233 -7.05 -7.40 12.35
CA VAL A 233 -8.35 -8.07 12.50
C VAL A 233 -8.74 -8.09 13.96
N VAL A 234 -10.04 -8.06 14.21
CA VAL A 234 -10.62 -8.30 15.54
C VAL A 234 -11.30 -9.66 15.50
N VAL A 235 -10.83 -10.57 16.32
CA VAL A 235 -11.34 -11.94 16.39
C VAL A 235 -12.21 -12.08 17.63
N SER A 236 -13.48 -12.39 17.44
CA SER A 236 -14.44 -12.60 18.53
C SER A 236 -14.74 -14.08 18.69
N ASP A 237 -14.59 -14.59 19.91
CA ASP A 237 -15.02 -15.90 20.30
C ASP A 237 -16.48 -15.85 20.76
N THR A 238 -17.38 -16.43 19.98
CA THR A 238 -18.82 -16.42 20.28
C THR A 238 -19.23 -17.28 21.47
N LEU A 239 -18.38 -18.20 21.91
CA LEU A 239 -18.66 -19.08 23.04
C LEU A 239 -18.31 -18.38 24.38
N THR A 240 -17.18 -17.71 24.41
CA THR A 240 -16.69 -17.02 25.62
C THR A 240 -17.03 -15.54 25.67
N GLY A 241 -17.38 -14.95 24.53
CA GLY A 241 -17.54 -13.49 24.37
C GLY A 241 -16.23 -12.71 24.37
N ASN A 242 -15.09 -13.40 24.41
CA ASN A 242 -13.79 -12.73 24.38
C ASN A 242 -13.49 -12.20 22.98
N THR A 243 -12.83 -11.07 22.97
CA THR A 243 -12.37 -10.43 21.72
C THR A 243 -10.88 -10.19 21.79
N THR A 244 -10.19 -10.56 20.72
CA THR A 244 -8.73 -10.40 20.59
C THR A 244 -8.39 -9.55 19.36
N LEU A 245 -7.33 -8.76 19.49
CA LEU A 245 -6.71 -8.12 18.34
C LEU A 245 -5.77 -9.12 17.68
N GLY A 246 -5.83 -9.19 16.37
CA GLY A 246 -5.00 -10.08 15.56
C GLY A 246 -4.44 -9.40 14.32
N ILE A 247 -3.66 -10.14 13.59
CA ILE A 247 -3.18 -9.80 12.26
C ILE A 247 -3.57 -10.91 11.29
N ALA A 248 -4.12 -10.55 10.16
CA ALA A 248 -4.30 -11.43 9.03
C ALA A 248 -3.27 -11.12 7.95
N SER A 249 -2.81 -12.13 7.24
CA SER A 249 -1.85 -11.95 6.15
C SER A 249 -2.03 -12.97 5.04
N LEU A 250 -1.73 -12.53 3.81
CA LEU A 250 -1.69 -13.33 2.60
C LEU A 250 -0.34 -13.12 1.91
N ASP A 251 0.30 -14.19 1.51
CA ASP A 251 1.52 -14.16 0.70
C ASP A 251 1.15 -14.34 -0.77
N LEU A 252 1.04 -13.26 -1.51
CA LEU A 252 0.63 -13.24 -2.92
C LEU A 252 1.75 -13.66 -3.89
N THR A 253 2.89 -14.13 -3.38
CA THR A 253 3.90 -14.85 -4.19
C THR A 253 3.46 -16.30 -4.44
N GLN A 254 2.55 -16.82 -3.61
CA GLN A 254 2.02 -18.17 -3.74
C GLN A 254 0.90 -18.21 -4.78
N SER A 255 0.83 -19.28 -5.54
CA SER A 255 -0.26 -19.50 -6.52
C SER A 255 -1.63 -19.64 -5.86
N GLU A 256 -1.65 -20.22 -4.66
CA GLU A 256 -2.83 -20.42 -3.81
C GLU A 256 -2.50 -19.96 -2.39
N PRO A 257 -2.57 -18.65 -2.13
CA PRO A 257 -2.20 -18.11 -0.83
C PRO A 257 -3.24 -18.46 0.24
N GLU A 258 -2.75 -19.02 1.32
CA GLU A 258 -3.58 -19.27 2.50
C GLU A 258 -3.61 -18.03 3.40
N LEU A 259 -4.80 -17.65 3.85
CA LEU A 259 -4.96 -16.61 4.83
C LEU A 259 -4.48 -17.10 6.19
N GLN A 260 -3.42 -16.49 6.68
CA GLN A 260 -2.89 -16.72 8.01
C GLN A 260 -3.44 -15.66 8.96
N THR A 261 -4.12 -16.10 10.02
CA THR A 261 -4.59 -15.19 11.08
C THR A 261 -3.92 -15.57 12.38
N VAL A 262 -3.32 -14.59 13.03
CA VAL A 262 -2.68 -14.75 14.35
C VAL A 262 -3.39 -13.84 15.33
N GLU A 263 -4.01 -14.43 16.34
CA GLU A 263 -4.52 -13.69 17.49
C GLU A 263 -3.36 -13.29 18.38
N LEU A 264 -3.34 -12.05 18.84
CA LEU A 264 -2.20 -11.50 19.55
C LEU A 264 -2.51 -11.21 21.02
N GLN A 265 -3.47 -10.35 21.29
CA GLN A 265 -3.76 -9.89 22.66
C GLN A 265 -5.24 -9.54 22.82
N PRO A 266 -5.78 -9.52 24.04
CA PRO A 266 -7.14 -9.05 24.27
C PRO A 266 -7.37 -7.68 23.64
N TYR A 267 -8.49 -7.55 22.94
CA TYR A 267 -8.89 -6.27 22.38
C TYR A 267 -9.44 -5.37 23.47
N THR A 268 -8.89 -4.18 23.61
CA THR A 268 -9.31 -3.17 24.58
C THR A 268 -9.38 -1.80 23.92
N ALA A 269 -9.99 -0.84 24.61
CA ALA A 269 -10.02 0.53 24.12
C ALA A 269 -8.61 1.17 24.06
N GLU A 270 -7.66 0.63 24.79
CA GLU A 270 -6.28 1.14 24.82
C GLU A 270 -5.43 0.63 23.62
N ASN A 271 -5.70 -0.59 23.16
CA ASN A 271 -4.97 -1.21 22.06
C ASN A 271 -5.76 -1.23 20.74
N TRP A 272 -6.83 -0.46 20.65
CA TRP A 272 -7.60 -0.34 19.44
C TRP A 272 -6.76 0.24 18.30
N THR A 273 -6.90 -0.31 17.10
CA THR A 273 -6.18 0.15 15.90
C THR A 273 -7.00 -0.07 14.63
N PHE A 274 -6.81 0.77 13.66
CA PHE A 274 -7.31 0.56 12.29
C PHE A 274 -6.28 -0.14 11.39
N GLY A 275 -5.00 -0.07 11.72
CA GLY A 275 -3.94 -0.55 10.85
C GLY A 275 -2.87 -1.33 11.59
N GLY A 276 -2.44 -2.41 10.97
CA GLY A 276 -1.31 -3.23 11.41
C GLY A 276 -0.50 -3.69 10.21
N VAL A 277 0.80 -3.80 10.38
CA VAL A 277 1.72 -4.28 9.36
C VAL A 277 2.59 -5.41 9.89
N LEU A 278 2.69 -6.49 9.10
CA LEU A 278 3.56 -7.63 9.38
C LEU A 278 4.89 -7.46 8.65
N SER A 279 6.00 -7.50 9.39
CA SER A 279 7.32 -7.47 8.79
C SER A 279 7.58 -8.74 7.96
N PRO A 280 7.94 -8.62 6.69
CA PRO A 280 8.26 -9.78 5.85
C PRO A 280 9.56 -10.47 6.30
N THR A 281 10.48 -9.75 6.92
CA THR A 281 11.82 -10.25 7.30
C THR A 281 11.83 -10.80 8.73
N THR A 282 11.34 -10.03 9.71
CA THR A 282 11.39 -10.41 11.13
C THR A 282 10.12 -11.11 11.61
N ARG A 283 9.04 -11.05 10.81
CA ARG A 283 7.69 -11.53 11.18
C ARG A 283 7.09 -10.83 12.41
N LYS A 284 7.69 -9.73 12.88
CA LYS A 284 7.10 -8.90 13.94
C LYS A 284 5.93 -8.10 13.38
N VAL A 285 4.96 -7.83 14.25
CA VAL A 285 3.77 -7.04 13.92
C VAL A 285 3.88 -5.67 14.54
N TYR A 286 3.53 -4.65 13.78
CA TYR A 286 3.47 -3.26 14.24
C TYR A 286 2.03 -2.76 14.12
N TYR A 287 1.50 -2.21 15.22
CA TYR A 287 0.21 -1.53 15.28
C TYR A 287 0.40 -0.09 15.69
N VAL A 288 -0.47 0.78 15.18
CA VAL A 288 -0.46 2.19 15.57
C VAL A 288 -1.86 2.74 15.76
N TYR A 289 -2.05 3.49 16.83
CA TYR A 289 -3.17 4.39 17.07
C TYR A 289 -2.73 5.53 18.01
N ASN A 290 -2.95 5.42 19.32
CA ASN A 290 -2.43 6.36 20.34
C ASN A 290 -1.03 5.97 20.83
N GLY A 291 -0.46 4.94 20.28
CA GLY A 291 0.87 4.40 20.54
C GLY A 291 1.30 3.53 19.38
N LEU A 292 2.58 3.29 19.26
CA LEU A 292 3.15 2.29 18.35
C LEU A 292 3.55 1.08 19.17
N TRP A 293 3.04 -0.09 18.79
CA TRP A 293 3.32 -1.36 19.44
C TRP A 293 4.05 -2.30 18.50
N ARG A 294 5.05 -3.00 19.02
CA ARG A 294 5.66 -4.16 18.37
C ARG A 294 5.29 -5.43 19.13
N VAL A 295 4.76 -6.39 18.40
CA VAL A 295 4.26 -7.66 18.94
C VAL A 295 4.94 -8.82 18.25
N ASP A 296 5.36 -9.81 19.03
CA ASP A 296 5.84 -11.10 18.52
C ASP A 296 4.64 -12.03 18.27
N PRO A 297 4.32 -12.39 17.02
CA PRO A 297 3.17 -13.24 16.75
C PRO A 297 3.35 -14.69 17.19
N LYS A 298 4.59 -15.16 17.45
CA LYS A 298 4.86 -16.52 17.94
C LYS A 298 4.55 -16.65 19.42
N THR A 299 5.01 -15.68 20.21
CA THR A 299 4.79 -15.67 21.67
C THR A 299 3.52 -14.95 22.06
N ARG A 300 2.90 -14.19 21.14
CA ARG A 300 1.73 -13.32 21.36
C ARG A 300 2.00 -12.23 22.40
N GLN A 301 3.26 -11.84 22.58
CA GLN A 301 3.67 -10.85 23.57
C GLN A 301 3.94 -9.50 22.92
N VAL A 302 3.48 -8.45 23.59
CA VAL A 302 3.92 -7.08 23.30
C VAL A 302 5.37 -6.96 23.75
N GLU A 303 6.28 -6.79 22.81
CA GLU A 303 7.71 -6.65 23.10
C GLU A 303 8.05 -5.22 23.51
N LYS A 304 7.41 -4.26 22.88
CA LYS A 304 7.63 -2.84 23.14
C LYS A 304 6.43 -2.00 22.76
N THR A 305 6.21 -0.93 23.50
CA THR A 305 5.20 0.11 23.21
C THR A 305 5.83 1.47 23.46
N VAL A 306 5.55 2.42 22.58
CA VAL A 306 5.90 3.83 22.74
C VAL A 306 4.67 4.69 22.47
N PRO A 307 4.47 5.79 23.20
CA PRO A 307 3.40 6.71 22.92
C PRO A 307 3.65 7.42 21.58
N THR A 308 2.58 7.78 20.89
CA THR A 308 2.64 8.65 19.72
C THR A 308 1.98 9.99 20.05
N ASP A 309 2.48 11.07 19.49
CA ASP A 309 1.91 12.41 19.77
C ASP A 309 0.55 12.61 19.09
N ASN A 310 0.30 11.85 18.02
CA ASN A 310 -0.93 11.88 17.25
C ASN A 310 -1.55 10.49 17.13
N SER A 311 -2.86 10.41 16.95
CA SER A 311 -3.56 9.17 16.66
C SER A 311 -3.38 8.80 15.19
N TYR A 312 -2.27 8.13 14.89
CA TYR A 312 -2.01 7.56 13.57
C TYR A 312 -2.82 6.27 13.37
N PHE A 313 -3.13 5.91 12.12
CA PHE A 313 -3.88 4.68 11.83
C PHE A 313 -3.38 3.92 10.60
N SER A 314 -2.39 4.44 9.90
CA SER A 314 -1.79 3.81 8.71
C SER A 314 -0.29 3.60 8.92
N PRO A 315 0.12 2.47 9.54
CA PRO A 315 1.52 2.13 9.63
C PRO A 315 1.99 1.48 8.32
N VAL A 316 3.18 1.84 7.86
CA VAL A 316 3.90 1.12 6.81
C VAL A 316 5.33 0.86 7.25
N LEU A 317 5.84 -0.33 6.94
CA LEU A 317 7.20 -0.70 7.27
C LEU A 317 8.09 -0.48 6.04
N HIS A 318 9.21 0.24 6.24
CA HIS A 318 10.22 0.38 5.20
C HIS A 318 10.62 -1.00 4.66
N PRO A 319 10.76 -1.18 3.34
CA PRO A 319 11.06 -2.49 2.75
C PRO A 319 12.30 -3.18 3.32
N GLU A 320 13.30 -2.42 3.77
CA GLU A 320 14.46 -2.97 4.47
C GLU A 320 14.20 -3.32 5.94
N GLY A 321 13.00 -3.07 6.45
CA GLY A 321 12.61 -3.40 7.83
C GLY A 321 13.18 -2.50 8.92
N LYS A 322 13.81 -1.38 8.56
CA LYS A 322 14.53 -0.50 9.52
C LYS A 322 13.67 0.58 10.16
N LYS A 323 12.65 1.06 9.47
CA LYS A 323 11.80 2.18 9.91
C LYS A 323 10.32 1.85 9.78
N VAL A 324 9.52 2.33 10.71
CA VAL A 324 8.06 2.35 10.63
C VAL A 324 7.61 3.80 10.40
N TYR A 325 6.83 4.01 9.35
CA TYR A 325 6.19 5.29 9.06
C TYR A 325 4.72 5.20 9.45
N CYS A 326 4.28 6.14 10.26
CA CYS A 326 2.92 6.18 10.78
C CYS A 326 2.20 7.42 10.28
N GLY A 327 1.17 7.21 9.46
CA GLY A 327 0.35 8.28 8.91
C GLY A 327 -1.10 8.21 9.40
N GLY A 328 -1.89 9.21 8.98
CA GLY A 328 -3.28 9.31 9.39
C GLY A 328 -3.99 10.53 8.82
N ASN A 329 -4.73 11.26 9.65
CA ASN A 329 -5.41 12.51 9.27
C ASN A 329 -4.68 13.77 9.77
N TRP A 330 -3.44 13.62 10.22
CA TRP A 330 -2.67 14.73 10.80
C TRP A 330 -1.79 15.43 9.77
N HIS A 331 -1.16 16.53 10.21
CA HIS A 331 -0.23 17.33 9.39
C HIS A 331 1.19 16.78 9.43
N ASP A 332 1.36 15.53 9.82
CA ASP A 332 2.68 14.90 9.90
C ASP A 332 2.62 13.38 9.65
N ILE A 333 3.78 12.82 9.41
CA ILE A 333 4.05 11.38 9.39
C ILE A 333 5.10 11.12 10.46
N GLY A 334 4.77 10.30 11.46
CA GLY A 334 5.73 9.86 12.46
C GLY A 334 6.69 8.82 11.88
N VAL A 335 7.98 8.97 12.13
CA VAL A 335 9.02 8.02 11.72
C VAL A 335 9.69 7.43 12.95
N PHE A 336 9.68 6.11 13.03
CA PHE A 336 10.19 5.37 14.19
C PHE A 336 11.20 4.31 13.74
N ASP A 337 12.19 4.06 14.56
CA ASP A 337 13.09 2.93 14.40
C ASP A 337 12.30 1.62 14.62
N ALA A 338 12.40 0.67 13.72
CA ALA A 338 11.60 -0.55 13.78
C ALA A 338 12.07 -1.51 14.91
N GLU A 339 13.33 -1.45 15.31
CA GLU A 339 13.89 -2.29 16.38
C GLU A 339 13.60 -1.70 17.74
N THR A 340 13.90 -0.42 17.93
CA THR A 340 13.79 0.24 19.23
C THR A 340 12.45 0.90 19.47
N LEU A 341 11.64 1.14 18.44
CA LEU A 341 10.44 1.97 18.40
C LEU A 341 10.68 3.42 18.84
N GLU A 342 11.92 3.85 18.98
CA GLU A 342 12.21 5.22 19.31
C GLU A 342 11.86 6.16 18.14
N PRO A 343 11.28 7.33 18.42
CA PRO A 343 11.00 8.29 17.38
C PRO A 343 12.30 8.80 16.76
N ILE A 344 12.43 8.70 15.43
CA ILE A 344 13.54 9.25 14.65
C ILE A 344 13.24 10.70 14.33
N THR A 345 12.07 10.95 13.73
CA THR A 345 11.64 12.29 13.32
C THR A 345 10.14 12.33 13.04
N LYS A 346 9.64 13.53 12.76
CA LYS A 346 8.33 13.75 12.16
C LYS A 346 8.50 14.49 10.85
N ILE A 347 7.86 14.00 9.82
CA ILE A 347 7.83 14.66 8.51
C ILE A 347 6.61 15.56 8.51
N ALA A 348 6.84 16.85 8.64
CA ALA A 348 5.75 17.83 8.59
C ALA A 348 5.22 17.95 7.16
N LEU A 349 3.92 17.84 7.00
CA LEU A 349 3.21 18.05 5.75
C LEU A 349 2.62 19.47 5.71
N GLY A 350 2.53 20.06 4.52
CA GLY A 350 1.92 21.38 4.36
C GLY A 350 0.45 21.43 4.79
N HIS A 351 -0.24 20.30 4.65
CA HIS A 351 -1.64 20.11 5.02
C HIS A 351 -1.86 18.72 5.61
N ALA A 352 -3.06 18.47 6.16
CA ALA A 352 -3.40 17.16 6.69
C ALA A 352 -3.35 16.06 5.62
N GLN A 353 -3.01 14.85 6.02
CA GLN A 353 -2.90 13.72 5.10
C GLN A 353 -4.26 13.27 4.52
N GLY A 354 -5.34 13.34 5.32
CA GLY A 354 -6.71 13.20 4.81
C GLY A 354 -7.16 11.80 4.40
N GLY A 355 -6.41 10.76 4.73
CA GLY A 355 -6.78 9.38 4.38
C GLY A 355 -5.67 8.36 4.62
N GLY A 356 -4.49 8.81 5.02
CA GLY A 356 -3.38 7.94 5.43
C GLY A 356 -2.78 7.08 4.32
N GLY A 357 -3.00 7.40 3.05
CA GLY A 357 -2.38 6.68 1.94
C GLY A 357 -0.86 6.82 1.96
N LEU A 358 -0.16 5.72 2.24
CA LEU A 358 1.30 5.63 2.30
C LEU A 358 1.77 4.48 1.43
N ARG A 359 2.76 4.69 0.55
CA ARG A 359 3.27 3.68 -0.38
C ARG A 359 4.74 3.86 -0.64
N PHE A 360 5.49 2.76 -0.71
CA PHE A 360 6.87 2.82 -1.13
C PHE A 360 7.01 2.65 -2.65
N VAL A 361 8.03 3.30 -3.19
CA VAL A 361 8.49 3.09 -4.56
C VAL A 361 10.01 3.08 -4.57
N GLN A 362 10.60 2.14 -5.31
CA GLN A 362 12.05 2.06 -5.51
C GLN A 362 12.42 2.61 -6.88
N ARG A 363 13.34 3.56 -6.92
CA ARG A 363 13.72 4.22 -8.18
C ARG A 363 15.14 4.78 -8.12
#